data_9e672c1fd9ea6ee39ab05b4a50c8735e
#
_entry.id   9e672c1fd9ea6ee39ab05b4a50c8735e
#
_cell.length_a   1.000
_cell.length_b   1.000
_cell.length_c   1.000
_cell.angle_alpha   90.00
_cell.angle_beta   90.00
_cell.angle_gamma   90.00
#
_symmetry.space_group_name_H-M   'P 1'
#
loop_
_entity.id
_entity.type
_entity.pdbx_description
1 polymer ?
#
loop_
_entity_poly.entity_id
_entity_poly.type
_entity_poly.pdbx_seq_one_letter_code
_entity_poly.pdbx_strand_id
1 'polypeptide(L)'
;MGNLTYDFSGQTAIITGAARGIGLEIGRFFAEAGADTVLIDFDENELDIASDQVGAKGIAADVSNTESVDKAIADVMATTGRVDILVNNAGILRDKVLWKISDEDWDAVLGVHAGGTFRLTRACVPHFRQQEFGRVINVTSYTGLHGNTGQANYATAKAGIIGFTKTAAKELARFGVTVNAISPNAETRMVSSIPPDKLAEIAAGIPMGRFAHPSEMAAAIGFLASREAGYITGAVLPVDGGLSM
;
A
#
# COMPACT_ATOMS: atom_id res chain seq x y z
N MET A 1 15.11 21.99 -1.22
CA MET A 1 14.41 21.59 0.01
C MET A 1 12.91 21.61 -0.27
N GLY A 2 12.16 20.55 0.10
CA GLY A 2 10.70 20.55 -0.01
C GLY A 2 10.07 21.52 0.99
N ASN A 3 8.83 21.93 0.73
CA ASN A 3 8.06 22.81 1.64
C ASN A 3 7.40 22.04 2.81
N LEU A 4 7.39 20.70 2.75
CA LEU A 4 6.87 19.83 3.79
C LEU A 4 8.02 19.04 4.42
N THR A 5 8.03 19.01 5.73
CA THR A 5 8.92 18.15 6.53
C THR A 5 8.05 17.24 7.37
N TYR A 6 8.44 15.97 7.47
CA TYR A 6 7.75 14.98 8.28
C TYR A 6 8.68 14.48 9.37
N ASP A 7 8.12 14.27 10.55
CA ASP A 7 8.81 13.64 11.68
C ASP A 7 7.88 12.55 12.26
N PHE A 8 8.31 11.31 12.06
CA PHE A 8 7.64 10.11 12.57
C PHE A 8 8.42 9.43 13.68
N SER A 9 9.36 10.15 14.32
CA SER A 9 10.15 9.63 15.43
C SER A 9 9.27 9.06 16.55
N GLY A 10 9.60 7.86 17.01
CA GLY A 10 8.84 7.12 18.02
C GLY A 10 7.52 6.51 17.51
N GLN A 11 7.32 6.45 16.20
CA GLN A 11 6.21 5.73 15.56
C GLN A 11 6.76 4.55 14.76
N THR A 12 5.99 3.46 14.70
CA THR A 12 6.31 2.29 13.88
C THR A 12 5.45 2.28 12.62
N ALA A 13 6.11 2.21 11.45
CA ALA A 13 5.49 2.11 10.14
C ALA A 13 5.72 0.74 9.51
N ILE A 14 4.65 0.04 9.15
CA ILE A 14 4.66 -1.23 8.42
C ILE A 14 4.28 -0.99 6.98
N ILE A 15 5.11 -1.43 6.03
CA ILE A 15 4.85 -1.32 4.60
C ILE A 15 4.90 -2.71 3.97
N THR A 16 3.82 -3.12 3.29
CA THR A 16 3.77 -4.41 2.59
C THR A 16 4.07 -4.29 1.11
N GLY A 17 4.63 -5.36 0.48
CA GLY A 17 5.11 -5.30 -0.89
C GLY A 17 6.27 -4.32 -1.03
N ALA A 18 7.19 -4.32 -0.06
CA ALA A 18 8.16 -3.26 0.15
C ALA A 18 9.58 -3.61 -0.32
N ALA A 19 9.79 -4.77 -0.92
CA ALA A 19 11.09 -5.14 -1.49
C ALA A 19 11.46 -4.28 -2.73
N ARG A 20 10.48 -3.60 -3.35
CA ARG A 20 10.71 -2.82 -4.58
C ARG A 20 9.63 -1.77 -4.84
N GLY A 21 9.86 -0.94 -5.86
CA GLY A 21 8.87 -0.01 -6.42
C GLY A 21 8.29 0.98 -5.41
N ILE A 22 6.97 1.17 -5.46
CA ILE A 22 6.26 2.12 -4.59
C ILE A 22 6.47 1.76 -3.11
N GLY A 23 6.37 0.48 -2.75
CA GLY A 23 6.53 0.04 -1.35
C GLY A 23 7.91 0.36 -0.79
N LEU A 24 8.98 0.13 -1.56
CA LEU A 24 10.35 0.46 -1.16
C LEU A 24 10.55 1.97 -0.95
N GLU A 25 10.05 2.80 -1.87
CA GLU A 25 10.17 4.25 -1.74
C GLU A 25 9.36 4.81 -0.56
N ILE A 26 8.20 4.21 -0.25
CA ILE A 26 7.44 4.53 0.96
C ILE A 26 8.25 4.14 2.21
N GLY A 27 8.85 2.95 2.22
CA GLY A 27 9.71 2.49 3.30
C GLY A 27 10.89 3.43 3.54
N ARG A 28 11.58 3.81 2.47
CA ARG A 28 12.66 4.82 2.52
C ARG A 28 12.20 6.14 3.13
N PHE A 29 11.06 6.64 2.66
CA PHE A 29 10.47 7.89 3.17
C PHE A 29 10.21 7.84 4.68
N PHE A 30 9.60 6.77 5.20
CA PHE A 30 9.33 6.66 6.63
C PHE A 30 10.62 6.50 7.45
N ALA A 31 11.60 5.75 6.97
CA ALA A 31 12.90 5.61 7.62
C ALA A 31 13.64 6.96 7.69
N GLU A 32 13.69 7.71 6.58
CA GLU A 32 14.28 9.05 6.53
C GLU A 32 13.54 10.07 7.40
N ALA A 33 12.24 9.86 7.62
CA ALA A 33 11.42 10.67 8.51
C ALA A 33 11.45 10.21 9.99
N GLY A 34 12.35 9.28 10.33
CA GLY A 34 12.64 8.86 11.71
C GLY A 34 11.72 7.79 12.29
N ALA A 35 10.86 7.15 11.49
CA ALA A 35 10.03 6.04 11.94
C ALA A 35 10.84 4.75 12.15
N ASP A 36 10.43 3.93 13.13
CA ASP A 36 10.82 2.52 13.19
C ASP A 36 10.13 1.79 12.02
N THR A 37 10.83 1.67 10.90
CA THR A 37 10.27 1.18 9.64
C THR A 37 10.43 -0.33 9.50
N VAL A 38 9.33 -1.02 9.19
CA VAL A 38 9.31 -2.46 8.92
C VAL A 38 8.81 -2.71 7.51
N LEU A 39 9.64 -3.33 6.69
CA LEU A 39 9.32 -3.78 5.34
C LEU A 39 8.83 -5.22 5.39
N ILE A 40 7.69 -5.49 4.76
CA ILE A 40 7.13 -6.85 4.62
C ILE A 40 7.04 -7.17 3.13
N ASP A 41 7.61 -8.30 2.74
CA ASP A 41 7.48 -8.84 1.37
C ASP A 41 7.49 -10.36 1.40
N PHE A 42 7.03 -10.99 0.32
CA PHE A 42 7.12 -12.45 0.13
C PHE A 42 8.51 -12.89 -0.33
N ASP A 43 9.20 -12.05 -1.11
CA ASP A 43 10.53 -12.33 -1.66
C ASP A 43 11.62 -11.94 -0.64
N GLU A 44 12.05 -12.92 0.16
CA GLU A 44 13.03 -12.74 1.23
C GLU A 44 14.36 -12.16 0.72
N ASN A 45 14.85 -12.63 -0.45
CA ASN A 45 16.13 -12.17 -0.98
C ASN A 45 16.08 -10.69 -1.42
N GLU A 46 15.03 -10.28 -2.15
CA GLU A 46 14.87 -8.87 -2.53
C GLU A 46 14.57 -8.00 -1.29
N LEU A 47 13.87 -8.54 -0.30
CA LEU A 47 13.55 -7.83 0.95
C LEU A 47 14.80 -7.53 1.78
N ASP A 48 15.73 -8.47 1.91
CA ASP A 48 17.00 -8.27 2.63
C ASP A 48 17.79 -7.11 2.00
N ILE A 49 17.93 -7.12 0.67
CA ILE A 49 18.60 -6.04 -0.07
C ILE A 49 17.89 -4.69 0.16
N ALA A 50 16.56 -4.67 0.08
CA ALA A 50 15.77 -3.48 0.30
C ALA A 50 15.91 -2.93 1.72
N SER A 51 15.90 -3.81 2.70
CA SER A 51 16.02 -3.48 4.13
C SER A 51 17.37 -2.84 4.45
N ASP A 52 18.45 -3.41 3.90
CA ASP A 52 19.79 -2.85 4.03
C ASP A 52 19.90 -1.47 3.37
N GLN A 53 19.30 -1.30 2.18
CA GLN A 53 19.33 -0.03 1.43
C GLN A 53 18.64 1.13 2.17
N VAL A 54 17.59 0.86 2.92
CA VAL A 54 16.81 1.90 3.60
C VAL A 54 17.06 1.97 5.11
N GLY A 55 17.87 1.06 5.64
CA GLY A 55 18.12 0.97 7.08
C GLY A 55 16.88 0.58 7.89
N ALA A 56 16.03 -0.29 7.31
CA ALA A 56 14.78 -0.75 7.91
C ALA A 56 14.86 -2.24 8.28
N LYS A 57 13.91 -2.73 9.08
CA LYS A 57 13.77 -4.15 9.38
C LYS A 57 12.97 -4.85 8.28
N GLY A 58 13.50 -5.94 7.72
CA GLY A 58 12.77 -6.85 6.83
C GLY A 58 12.07 -7.99 7.60
N ILE A 59 10.85 -8.32 7.22
CA ILE A 59 10.11 -9.50 7.68
C ILE A 59 9.49 -10.19 6.46
N ALA A 60 9.98 -11.38 6.13
CA ALA A 60 9.42 -12.18 5.04
C ALA A 60 8.05 -12.73 5.46
N ALA A 61 7.00 -12.42 4.67
CA ALA A 61 5.66 -12.91 4.95
C ALA A 61 4.77 -12.96 3.70
N ASP A 62 3.91 -13.98 3.66
CA ASP A 62 2.83 -14.09 2.68
C ASP A 62 1.56 -13.42 3.23
N VAL A 63 1.20 -12.27 2.68
CA VAL A 63 0.00 -11.53 3.09
C VAL A 63 -1.30 -12.24 2.75
N SER A 64 -1.28 -13.26 1.89
CA SER A 64 -2.43 -14.09 1.59
C SER A 64 -2.69 -15.18 2.64
N ASN A 65 -1.74 -15.42 3.55
CA ASN A 65 -1.81 -16.42 4.60
C ASN A 65 -1.97 -15.77 6.00
N THR A 66 -3.01 -16.18 6.75
CA THR A 66 -3.30 -15.60 8.06
C THR A 66 -2.21 -15.86 9.08
N GLU A 67 -1.70 -17.11 9.16
CA GLU A 67 -0.67 -17.48 10.15
C GLU A 67 0.63 -16.71 9.89
N SER A 68 1.01 -16.54 8.61
CA SER A 68 2.17 -15.74 8.21
C SER A 68 2.03 -14.27 8.62
N VAL A 69 0.83 -13.69 8.42
CA VAL A 69 0.53 -12.31 8.83
C VAL A 69 0.57 -12.17 10.36
N ASP A 70 -0.09 -13.06 11.10
CA ASP A 70 -0.15 -13.00 12.55
C ASP A 70 1.26 -13.10 13.16
N LYS A 71 2.11 -14.00 12.62
CA LYS A 71 3.51 -14.11 13.01
C LYS A 71 4.28 -12.82 12.69
N ALA A 72 4.13 -12.26 11.51
CA ALA A 72 4.82 -11.02 11.13
C ALA A 72 4.47 -9.86 12.07
N ILE A 73 3.19 -9.69 12.42
CA ILE A 73 2.78 -8.64 13.37
C ILE A 73 3.30 -8.92 14.79
N ALA A 74 3.32 -10.18 15.24
CA ALA A 74 3.93 -10.54 16.51
C ALA A 74 5.44 -10.20 16.55
N ASP A 75 6.18 -10.46 15.45
CA ASP A 75 7.60 -10.12 15.30
C ASP A 75 7.84 -8.60 15.28
N VAL A 76 6.92 -7.82 14.67
CA VAL A 76 6.94 -6.36 14.76
C VAL A 76 6.76 -5.91 16.21
N MET A 77 5.73 -6.39 16.89
CA MET A 77 5.45 -6.01 18.27
C MET A 77 6.56 -6.39 19.24
N ALA A 78 7.20 -7.55 19.05
CA ALA A 78 8.35 -7.96 19.85
C ALA A 78 9.57 -7.04 19.69
N THR A 79 9.70 -6.41 18.51
CA THR A 79 10.86 -5.55 18.18
C THR A 79 10.62 -4.09 18.56
N THR A 80 9.44 -3.54 18.21
CA THR A 80 9.15 -2.12 18.32
C THR A 80 8.18 -1.76 19.46
N GLY A 81 7.47 -2.77 19.99
CA GLY A 81 6.48 -2.59 21.06
C GLY A 81 5.20 -1.89 20.63
N ARG A 82 5.09 -1.45 19.37
CA ARG A 82 3.95 -0.67 18.87
C ARG A 82 3.76 -0.82 17.36
N VAL A 83 2.57 -0.47 16.88
CA VAL A 83 2.26 -0.27 15.46
C VAL A 83 1.46 1.02 15.34
N ASP A 84 1.90 1.97 14.53
CA ASP A 84 1.21 3.26 14.35
C ASP A 84 0.67 3.44 12.95
N ILE A 85 1.43 3.00 11.96
CA ILE A 85 1.14 3.21 10.54
C ILE A 85 1.20 1.86 9.83
N LEU A 86 0.17 1.56 9.05
CA LEU A 86 0.11 0.40 8.17
C LEU A 86 -0.15 0.85 6.73
N VAL A 87 0.77 0.56 5.82
CA VAL A 87 0.59 0.76 4.37
C VAL A 87 0.40 -0.59 3.69
N ASN A 88 -0.84 -0.87 3.29
CA ASN A 88 -1.20 -2.06 2.53
C ASN A 88 -0.94 -1.81 1.04
N ASN A 89 0.26 -2.16 0.57
CA ASN A 89 0.71 -1.95 -0.81
C ASN A 89 0.96 -3.26 -1.57
N ALA A 90 1.14 -4.39 -0.89
CA ALA A 90 1.40 -5.69 -1.53
C ALA A 90 0.41 -6.02 -2.65
N GLY A 91 0.91 -6.56 -3.75
CA GLY A 91 0.07 -6.90 -4.88
C GLY A 91 0.77 -7.70 -5.97
N ILE A 92 -0.03 -8.44 -6.73
CA ILE A 92 0.40 -9.25 -7.88
C ILE A 92 -0.51 -8.99 -9.08
N LEU A 93 -0.02 -9.33 -10.27
CA LEU A 93 -0.82 -9.34 -11.50
C LEU A 93 -0.99 -10.77 -12.02
N ARG A 94 -2.19 -11.07 -12.52
CA ARG A 94 -2.54 -12.26 -13.30
C ARG A 94 -3.50 -11.85 -14.41
N ASP A 95 -3.02 -10.94 -15.29
CA ASP A 95 -3.84 -10.26 -16.29
C ASP A 95 -4.17 -11.21 -17.45
N LYS A 96 -5.46 -11.40 -17.67
CA LYS A 96 -6.03 -12.18 -18.78
C LYS A 96 -7.41 -11.63 -19.10
N VAL A 97 -7.85 -11.77 -20.35
CA VAL A 97 -9.26 -11.50 -20.72
C VAL A 97 -10.21 -12.37 -19.89
N LEU A 98 -11.36 -11.82 -19.53
CA LEU A 98 -12.31 -12.40 -18.57
C LEU A 98 -12.51 -13.92 -18.71
N TRP A 99 -12.72 -14.40 -19.93
CA TRP A 99 -13.02 -15.82 -20.20
C TRP A 99 -11.77 -16.74 -20.20
N LYS A 100 -10.59 -16.20 -19.89
CA LYS A 100 -9.33 -16.94 -19.75
C LYS A 100 -8.75 -16.85 -18.33
N ILE A 101 -9.35 -16.09 -17.45
CA ILE A 101 -8.94 -16.07 -16.03
C ILE A 101 -9.34 -17.41 -15.42
N SER A 102 -8.40 -18.11 -14.79
CA SER A 102 -8.69 -19.30 -14.02
C SER A 102 -9.11 -18.95 -12.59
N ASP A 103 -9.76 -19.90 -11.89
CA ASP A 103 -10.14 -19.71 -10.49
C ASP A 103 -8.88 -19.49 -9.63
N GLU A 104 -7.77 -20.16 -9.93
CA GLU A 104 -6.50 -19.98 -9.22
C GLU A 104 -5.91 -18.57 -9.40
N ASP A 105 -5.95 -18.01 -10.63
CA ASP A 105 -5.51 -16.63 -10.89
C ASP A 105 -6.44 -15.62 -10.20
N TRP A 106 -7.74 -15.89 -10.18
CA TRP A 106 -8.73 -15.08 -9.49
C TRP A 106 -8.47 -15.07 -7.99
N ASP A 107 -8.39 -16.24 -7.37
CA ASP A 107 -8.21 -16.42 -5.92
C ASP A 107 -6.86 -15.84 -5.47
N ALA A 108 -5.79 -16.06 -6.23
CA ALA A 108 -4.47 -15.52 -5.91
C ALA A 108 -4.49 -13.97 -5.87
N VAL A 109 -5.10 -13.31 -6.87
CA VAL A 109 -5.16 -11.85 -6.91
C VAL A 109 -6.03 -11.30 -5.79
N LEU A 110 -7.22 -11.86 -5.55
CA LEU A 110 -8.08 -11.43 -4.45
C LEU A 110 -7.43 -11.72 -3.10
N GLY A 111 -6.79 -12.87 -2.94
CA GLY A 111 -6.12 -13.31 -1.73
C GLY A 111 -4.99 -12.37 -1.28
N VAL A 112 -4.15 -11.93 -2.23
CA VAL A 112 -3.06 -11.00 -1.94
C VAL A 112 -3.57 -9.58 -1.73
N HIS A 113 -4.39 -9.05 -2.63
CA HIS A 113 -4.83 -7.65 -2.58
C HIS A 113 -5.87 -7.39 -1.49
N ALA A 114 -7.12 -7.76 -1.72
CA ALA A 114 -8.22 -7.52 -0.78
C ALA A 114 -8.05 -8.35 0.51
N GLY A 115 -7.67 -9.61 0.36
CA GLY A 115 -7.42 -10.53 1.47
C GLY A 115 -6.23 -10.10 2.33
N GLY A 116 -5.10 -9.71 1.72
CA GLY A 116 -3.92 -9.19 2.42
C GLY A 116 -4.24 -7.92 3.18
N THR A 117 -4.87 -6.94 2.51
CA THR A 117 -5.33 -5.69 3.14
C THR A 117 -6.20 -5.97 4.37
N PHE A 118 -7.15 -6.89 4.27
CA PHE A 118 -8.01 -7.30 5.39
C PHE A 118 -7.19 -7.93 6.53
N ARG A 119 -6.34 -8.92 6.24
CA ARG A 119 -5.58 -9.67 7.26
C ARG A 119 -4.62 -8.77 8.04
N LEU A 120 -3.82 -7.96 7.33
CA LEU A 120 -2.88 -7.03 7.97
C LEU A 120 -3.63 -6.01 8.83
N THR A 121 -4.70 -5.39 8.30
CA THR A 121 -5.49 -4.43 9.07
C THR A 121 -6.07 -5.09 10.31
N ARG A 122 -6.69 -6.27 10.18
CA ARG A 122 -7.27 -7.03 11.30
C ARG A 122 -6.24 -7.36 12.37
N ALA A 123 -5.04 -7.79 11.98
CA ALA A 123 -3.96 -8.12 12.92
C ALA A 123 -3.44 -6.88 13.67
N CYS A 124 -3.44 -5.70 13.06
CA CYS A 124 -3.03 -4.46 13.70
C CYS A 124 -4.12 -3.82 14.59
N VAL A 125 -5.41 -4.09 14.35
CA VAL A 125 -6.54 -3.47 15.09
C VAL A 125 -6.44 -3.57 16.60
N PRO A 126 -6.08 -4.70 17.24
CA PRO A 126 -5.93 -4.77 18.70
C PRO A 126 -4.94 -3.74 19.24
N HIS A 127 -3.82 -3.56 18.56
CA HIS A 127 -2.75 -2.62 18.93
C HIS A 127 -3.20 -1.17 18.74
N PHE A 128 -3.81 -0.84 17.60
CA PHE A 128 -4.37 0.48 17.35
C PHE A 128 -5.41 0.88 18.42
N ARG A 129 -6.30 -0.06 18.77
CA ARG A 129 -7.32 0.19 19.81
C ARG A 129 -6.72 0.43 21.18
N GLN A 130 -5.69 -0.32 21.54
CA GLN A 130 -5.00 -0.15 22.83
C GLN A 130 -4.25 1.18 22.91
N GLN A 131 -3.68 1.62 21.76
CA GLN A 131 -2.92 2.87 21.65
C GLN A 131 -3.81 4.10 21.47
N GLU A 132 -5.10 3.90 21.16
CA GLU A 132 -6.05 4.95 20.72
C GLU A 132 -5.49 5.79 19.56
N PHE A 133 -4.70 5.13 18.71
CA PHE A 133 -4.07 5.74 17.54
C PHE A 133 -3.78 4.68 16.47
N GLY A 134 -3.99 5.04 15.21
CA GLY A 134 -3.60 4.24 14.06
C GLY A 134 -3.83 4.98 12.75
N ARG A 135 -2.99 4.70 11.77
CA ARG A 135 -3.08 5.24 10.40
C ARG A 135 -2.97 4.08 9.42
N VAL A 136 -4.06 3.78 8.74
CA VAL A 136 -4.09 2.73 7.70
C VAL A 136 -4.22 3.39 6.35
N ILE A 137 -3.27 3.14 5.46
CA ILE A 137 -3.26 3.61 4.09
C ILE A 137 -3.29 2.40 3.15
N ASN A 138 -4.36 2.26 2.41
CA ASN A 138 -4.56 1.18 1.45
C ASN A 138 -4.21 1.64 0.04
N VAL A 139 -3.49 0.83 -0.72
CA VAL A 139 -3.17 1.14 -2.11
C VAL A 139 -4.21 0.48 -3.02
N THR A 140 -5.12 1.31 -3.56
CA THR A 140 -6.05 0.92 -4.62
C THR A 140 -5.43 1.16 -6.00
N SER A 141 -6.20 1.47 -7.02
CA SER A 141 -5.73 1.71 -8.40
C SER A 141 -6.80 2.45 -9.21
N TYR A 142 -6.36 3.16 -10.26
CA TYR A 142 -7.23 3.60 -11.34
C TYR A 142 -8.15 2.48 -11.84
N THR A 143 -7.59 1.28 -12.03
CA THR A 143 -8.36 0.10 -12.46
C THR A 143 -9.47 -0.28 -11.46
N GLY A 144 -9.28 -0.06 -10.17
CA GLY A 144 -10.34 -0.27 -9.17
C GLY A 144 -11.45 0.77 -9.20
N LEU A 145 -11.18 1.96 -9.76
CA LEU A 145 -12.15 3.04 -9.92
C LEU A 145 -12.94 2.93 -11.24
N HIS A 146 -12.27 2.55 -12.34
CA HIS A 146 -12.79 2.67 -13.70
C HIS A 146 -12.87 1.34 -14.47
N GLY A 147 -12.22 0.28 -13.95
CA GLY A 147 -12.01 -0.97 -14.69
C GLY A 147 -10.89 -0.85 -15.71
N ASN A 148 -10.41 -2.00 -16.20
CA ASN A 148 -9.48 -2.08 -17.31
C ASN A 148 -9.63 -3.44 -18.00
N THR A 149 -9.52 -3.44 -19.33
CA THR A 149 -9.58 -4.68 -20.13
C THR A 149 -8.46 -5.65 -19.71
N GLY A 150 -8.83 -6.92 -19.49
CA GLY A 150 -7.87 -7.97 -19.10
C GLY A 150 -7.55 -8.02 -17.60
N GLN A 151 -8.21 -7.21 -16.77
CA GLN A 151 -7.93 -7.09 -15.34
C GLN A 151 -9.17 -7.27 -14.46
N ALA A 152 -10.09 -8.16 -14.79
CA ALA A 152 -11.32 -8.33 -14.04
C ALA A 152 -11.07 -8.75 -12.57
N ASN A 153 -10.11 -9.64 -12.30
CA ASN A 153 -9.69 -10.03 -10.96
C ASN A 153 -9.04 -8.85 -10.20
N TYR A 154 -8.11 -8.15 -10.83
CA TYR A 154 -7.42 -7.01 -10.24
C TYR A 154 -8.36 -5.83 -9.98
N ALA A 155 -9.23 -5.48 -10.95
CA ALA A 155 -10.26 -4.46 -10.80
C ALA A 155 -11.18 -4.76 -9.61
N THR A 156 -11.66 -6.00 -9.52
CA THR A 156 -12.51 -6.44 -8.41
C THR A 156 -11.80 -6.31 -7.06
N ALA A 157 -10.55 -6.77 -6.97
CA ALA A 157 -9.77 -6.67 -5.73
C ALA A 157 -9.54 -5.22 -5.32
N LYS A 158 -9.15 -4.34 -6.27
CA LYS A 158 -8.87 -2.93 -5.99
C LYS A 158 -10.13 -2.12 -5.69
N ALA A 159 -11.26 -2.43 -6.33
CA ALA A 159 -12.57 -1.87 -5.96
C ALA A 159 -13.03 -2.36 -4.57
N GLY A 160 -12.78 -3.63 -4.25
CA GLY A 160 -13.05 -4.20 -2.93
C GLY A 160 -12.29 -3.49 -1.82
N ILE A 161 -11.04 -3.10 -2.05
CA ILE A 161 -10.24 -2.31 -1.10
C ILE A 161 -10.89 -0.95 -0.83
N ILE A 162 -11.53 -0.31 -1.80
CA ILE A 162 -12.25 0.96 -1.60
C ILE A 162 -13.45 0.76 -0.64
N GLY A 163 -14.24 -0.29 -0.86
CA GLY A 163 -15.35 -0.66 0.03
C GLY A 163 -14.87 -0.98 1.45
N PHE A 164 -13.79 -1.78 1.56
CA PHE A 164 -13.15 -2.11 2.82
C PHE A 164 -12.66 -0.86 3.56
N THR A 165 -11.96 0.04 2.88
CA THR A 165 -11.46 1.31 3.43
C THR A 165 -12.57 2.10 4.10
N LYS A 166 -13.70 2.28 3.41
CA LYS A 166 -14.85 3.06 3.93
C LYS A 166 -15.51 2.39 5.14
N THR A 167 -15.59 1.06 5.14
CA THR A 167 -16.18 0.31 6.26
C THR A 167 -15.26 0.33 7.47
N ALA A 168 -13.98 0.00 7.29
CA ALA A 168 -13.00 0.02 8.36
C ALA A 168 -12.83 1.43 8.98
N ALA A 169 -12.89 2.48 8.14
CA ALA A 169 -12.89 3.86 8.62
C ALA A 169 -14.03 4.14 9.63
N LYS A 170 -15.25 3.70 9.31
CA LYS A 170 -16.41 3.88 10.20
C LYS A 170 -16.28 3.09 11.50
N GLU A 171 -15.78 1.85 11.43
CA GLU A 171 -15.66 0.96 12.59
C GLU A 171 -14.54 1.40 13.54
N LEU A 172 -13.44 1.95 13.00
CA LEU A 172 -12.23 2.24 13.77
C LEU A 172 -12.12 3.69 14.23
N ALA A 173 -12.91 4.62 13.66
CA ALA A 173 -12.82 6.05 13.96
C ALA A 173 -12.92 6.37 15.47
N ARG A 174 -13.79 5.67 16.21
CA ARG A 174 -13.97 5.85 17.66
C ARG A 174 -12.73 5.52 18.49
N PHE A 175 -11.74 4.85 17.90
CA PHE A 175 -10.47 4.49 18.54
C PHE A 175 -9.30 5.39 18.07
N GLY A 176 -9.60 6.57 17.47
CA GLY A 176 -8.56 7.48 16.98
C GLY A 176 -7.83 6.98 15.71
N VAL A 177 -8.38 5.95 15.04
CA VAL A 177 -7.78 5.33 13.86
C VAL A 177 -8.41 5.90 12.59
N THR A 178 -7.57 6.34 11.65
CA THR A 178 -8.03 6.69 10.30
C THR A 178 -7.68 5.59 9.31
N VAL A 179 -8.57 5.36 8.35
CA VAL A 179 -8.36 4.39 7.25
C VAL A 179 -8.66 5.11 5.94
N ASN A 180 -7.63 5.28 5.10
CA ASN A 180 -7.74 5.95 3.81
C ASN A 180 -7.14 5.08 2.71
N ALA A 181 -7.43 5.42 1.46
CA ALA A 181 -6.82 4.78 0.31
C ALA A 181 -6.16 5.81 -0.60
N ILE A 182 -5.10 5.41 -1.30
CA ILE A 182 -4.55 6.15 -2.44
C ILE A 182 -4.76 5.34 -3.73
N SER A 183 -4.95 6.03 -4.84
CA SER A 183 -4.94 5.46 -6.19
C SER A 183 -3.72 6.01 -6.93
N PRO A 184 -2.57 5.30 -6.91
CA PRO A 184 -1.33 5.79 -7.50
C PRO A 184 -1.29 5.54 -9.00
N ASN A 185 -0.52 6.40 -9.71
CA ASN A 185 -0.09 6.16 -11.08
C ASN A 185 1.40 6.48 -11.20
N ALA A 186 2.25 5.48 -10.94
CA ALA A 186 3.70 5.62 -10.90
C ALA A 186 4.39 4.58 -11.80
N GLU A 187 5.57 4.94 -12.29
CA GLU A 187 6.43 4.03 -13.04
C GLU A 187 6.97 2.94 -12.12
N THR A 188 6.55 1.69 -12.38
CA THR A 188 6.96 0.51 -11.62
C THR A 188 7.44 -0.58 -12.59
N ARG A 189 8.00 -1.68 -12.12
CA ARG A 189 8.32 -2.83 -12.99
C ARG A 189 7.11 -3.29 -13.82
N MET A 190 5.90 -3.16 -13.28
CA MET A 190 4.66 -3.44 -14.01
C MET A 190 4.50 -2.55 -15.23
N VAL A 191 4.73 -1.26 -15.07
CA VAL A 191 4.64 -0.24 -16.12
C VAL A 191 5.81 -0.37 -17.09
N SER A 192 7.02 -0.60 -16.59
CA SER A 192 8.24 -0.76 -17.41
C SER A 192 8.22 -2.01 -18.31
N SER A 193 7.32 -2.97 -18.07
CA SER A 193 7.13 -4.13 -18.95
C SER A 193 6.27 -3.83 -20.19
N ILE A 194 5.64 -2.65 -20.26
CA ILE A 194 4.84 -2.20 -21.40
C ILE A 194 5.78 -1.75 -22.54
N PRO A 195 5.51 -2.14 -23.81
CA PRO A 195 6.30 -1.67 -24.94
C PRO A 195 6.39 -0.13 -24.99
N PRO A 196 7.56 0.45 -25.36
CA PRO A 196 7.78 1.90 -25.29
C PRO A 196 6.74 2.77 -26.01
N ASP A 197 6.33 2.35 -27.23
CA ASP A 197 5.33 3.09 -28.01
C ASP A 197 3.98 3.14 -27.29
N LYS A 198 3.57 2.03 -26.67
CA LYS A 198 2.33 1.93 -25.93
C LYS A 198 2.41 2.68 -24.58
N LEU A 199 3.60 2.67 -23.98
CA LEU A 199 3.86 3.45 -22.76
C LEU A 199 3.73 4.95 -23.03
N ALA A 200 4.26 5.42 -24.16
CA ALA A 200 4.13 6.83 -24.59
C ALA A 200 2.66 7.23 -24.85
N GLU A 201 1.89 6.33 -25.48
CA GLU A 201 0.46 6.54 -25.71
C GLU A 201 -0.31 6.65 -24.37
N ILE A 202 -0.05 5.76 -23.41
CA ILE A 202 -0.67 5.80 -22.09
C ILE A 202 -0.27 7.09 -21.35
N ALA A 203 1.01 7.45 -21.38
CA ALA A 203 1.51 8.68 -20.76
C ALA A 203 0.87 9.95 -21.34
N ALA A 204 0.61 9.97 -22.65
CA ALA A 204 -0.10 11.07 -23.31
C ALA A 204 -1.56 11.23 -22.83
N GLY A 205 -2.18 10.16 -22.33
CA GLY A 205 -3.51 10.19 -21.72
C GLY A 205 -3.53 10.73 -20.28
N ILE A 206 -2.37 10.89 -19.64
CA ILE A 206 -2.25 11.47 -18.30
C ILE A 206 -2.18 13.00 -18.47
N PRO A 207 -3.03 13.81 -17.81
CA PRO A 207 -2.98 15.28 -17.94
C PRO A 207 -1.60 15.89 -17.63
N MET A 208 -0.84 15.34 -16.69
CA MET A 208 0.54 15.76 -16.40
C MET A 208 1.58 15.22 -17.39
N GLY A 209 1.17 14.44 -18.41
CA GLY A 209 2.01 13.97 -19.53
C GLY A 209 3.06 12.91 -19.18
N ARG A 210 3.04 12.35 -17.96
CA ARG A 210 4.00 11.35 -17.52
C ARG A 210 3.44 10.48 -16.39
N PHE A 211 4.03 9.32 -16.21
CA PHE A 211 3.94 8.60 -14.94
C PHE A 211 4.74 9.34 -13.86
N ALA A 212 4.30 9.20 -12.61
CA ALA A 212 5.06 9.69 -11.47
C ALA A 212 6.26 8.77 -11.19
N HIS A 213 7.33 9.31 -10.62
CA HIS A 213 8.33 8.48 -9.96
C HIS A 213 7.70 7.86 -8.69
N PRO A 214 8.00 6.60 -8.31
CA PRO A 214 7.43 5.96 -7.12
C PRO A 214 7.54 6.78 -5.83
N SER A 215 8.64 7.54 -5.64
CA SER A 215 8.82 8.43 -4.49
C SER A 215 7.82 9.59 -4.42
N GLU A 216 7.17 9.97 -5.52
CA GLU A 216 6.16 11.04 -5.52
C GLU A 216 4.86 10.62 -4.79
N MET A 217 4.68 9.31 -4.54
CA MET A 217 3.57 8.78 -3.73
C MET A 217 3.79 9.06 -2.24
N ALA A 218 5.04 9.17 -1.79
CA ALA A 218 5.41 9.22 -0.39
C ALA A 218 4.84 10.45 0.33
N ALA A 219 4.83 11.63 -0.30
CA ALA A 219 4.32 12.85 0.31
C ALA A 219 2.82 12.76 0.65
N ALA A 220 2.00 12.21 -0.26
CA ALA A 220 0.57 12.01 -0.02
C ALA A 220 0.32 10.97 1.09
N ILE A 221 1.10 9.89 1.10
CA ILE A 221 1.02 8.85 2.13
C ILE A 221 1.47 9.42 3.48
N GLY A 222 2.57 10.15 3.54
CA GLY A 222 3.06 10.81 4.75
C GLY A 222 2.03 11.78 5.32
N PHE A 223 1.36 12.57 4.47
CA PHE A 223 0.27 13.44 4.91
C PHE A 223 -0.86 12.63 5.54
N LEU A 224 -1.37 11.60 4.88
CA LEU A 224 -2.45 10.75 5.42
C LEU A 224 -2.03 9.96 6.67
N ALA A 225 -0.74 9.67 6.84
CA ALA A 225 -0.18 9.00 8.01
C ALA A 225 0.07 9.96 9.18
N SER A 226 0.10 11.26 8.94
CA SER A 226 0.41 12.25 9.95
C SER A 226 -0.71 12.43 11.00
N ARG A 227 -0.38 13.09 12.11
CA ARG A 227 -1.37 13.45 13.15
C ARG A 227 -2.33 14.52 12.64
N GLU A 228 -1.86 15.41 11.78
CA GLU A 228 -2.59 16.53 11.18
C GLU A 228 -3.73 16.04 10.28
N ALA A 229 -3.59 14.85 9.66
CA ALA A 229 -4.67 14.22 8.90
C ALA A 229 -5.70 13.46 9.77
N GLY A 230 -5.70 13.66 11.10
CA GLY A 230 -6.55 12.93 12.04
C GLY A 230 -8.06 13.07 11.83
N TYR A 231 -8.52 14.05 11.03
CA TYR A 231 -9.94 14.22 10.69
C TYR A 231 -10.28 13.75 9.27
N ILE A 232 -9.30 13.08 8.58
CA ILE A 232 -9.49 12.53 7.24
C ILE A 232 -9.56 11.01 7.37
N THR A 233 -10.75 10.44 7.13
CA THR A 233 -10.95 8.98 7.15
C THR A 233 -11.99 8.55 6.13
N GLY A 234 -11.82 7.38 5.53
CA GLY A 234 -12.69 6.84 4.47
C GLY A 234 -12.48 7.49 3.09
N ALA A 235 -11.47 8.34 2.94
CA ALA A 235 -11.15 9.00 1.68
C ALA A 235 -10.44 8.04 0.71
N VAL A 236 -10.65 8.27 -0.58
CA VAL A 236 -9.85 7.69 -1.68
C VAL A 236 -9.21 8.86 -2.41
N LEU A 237 -7.89 8.97 -2.31
CA LEU A 237 -7.11 10.06 -2.88
C LEU A 237 -6.40 9.58 -4.15
N PRO A 238 -6.78 10.05 -5.36
CA PRO A 238 -5.99 9.85 -6.55
C PRO A 238 -4.65 10.60 -6.46
N VAL A 239 -3.55 9.90 -6.75
CA VAL A 239 -2.20 10.44 -6.87
C VAL A 239 -1.67 9.99 -8.23
N ASP A 240 -2.29 10.49 -9.30
CA ASP A 240 -2.26 9.89 -10.62
C ASP A 240 -2.03 10.89 -11.78
N GLY A 241 -1.65 12.12 -11.47
CA GLY A 241 -1.41 13.16 -12.48
C GLY A 241 -2.67 13.61 -13.21
N GLY A 242 -3.85 13.38 -12.62
CA GLY A 242 -5.14 13.76 -13.18
C GLY A 242 -5.80 12.68 -14.05
N LEU A 243 -5.24 11.46 -14.09
CA LEU A 243 -5.75 10.36 -14.92
C LEU A 243 -7.21 10.01 -14.61
N SER A 244 -7.64 10.18 -13.35
CA SER A 244 -8.99 9.83 -12.86
C SER A 244 -10.02 10.96 -12.97
N MET A 245 -9.68 12.09 -13.61
CA MET A 245 -10.61 13.22 -13.78
C MET A 245 -11.65 12.96 -14.85
#